data_6e25cbfe40ad65874c7d124006d8b17d
#
_entry.id   6e25cbfe40ad65874c7d124006d8b17d
#
_cell.length_a   1.000
_cell.length_b   1.000
_cell.length_c   1.000
_cell.angle_alpha   90.00
_cell.angle_beta   90.00
_cell.angle_gamma   90.00
#
_symmetry.space_group_name_H-M   'P 1'
#
loop_
_entity.id
_entity.type
_entity.pdbx_description
1 polymer ?
#
loop_
_entity_poly.entity_id
_entity_poly.type
_entity_poly.pdbx_seq_one_letter_code
_entity_poly.pdbx_strand_id
1 'polypeptide(L)'
;MSNRTNSLNNLASKQIDYNLGVGIPPLSLYSAFNPLELFGNENVTFDSKLINYHETRGLITEEASLFFQKNENILINPGNILITNGVQEAISIAISCFKDKTLAYIEPSYPGFEDAAKTFGCETLKLNESKWLEEIENLPPGSLFYLSADFSNPLGNTLNVQERIRLIEIATKNNFYIFDDATYRLFNLDASLPSLLSLNSDKVIHAMSFSKILAPGLRTGFIAIPGELMNDFISAKANISLNNSGITQEIIKKWLVLNEYDLGKHLIKVKERLIRNRKILNKHRIKFNGGFFCVLTTDKLISNEFCEQLLMKENISVIPMMLFSENPKFHNQLRLCVANIEELELEYVLNKIKSFEN
;
A
#
# COMPACT_ATOMS: atom_id res chain seq x y z
N MET A 1 18.30 11.45 -12.14
CA MET A 1 17.31 10.35 -12.28
C MET A 1 15.95 10.90 -11.93
N SER A 2 14.92 10.72 -12.78
CA SER A 2 13.56 11.16 -12.44
C SER A 2 13.06 10.35 -11.25
N ASN A 3 12.39 10.99 -10.30
CA ASN A 3 11.76 10.32 -9.17
C ASN A 3 10.65 9.40 -9.71
N ARG A 4 10.82 8.07 -9.58
CA ARG A 4 9.92 7.06 -10.12
C ARG A 4 8.52 7.17 -9.53
N THR A 5 8.41 7.48 -8.24
CA THR A 5 7.16 7.71 -7.55
C THR A 5 6.38 8.88 -8.16
N ASN A 6 7.07 9.98 -8.51
CA ASN A 6 6.44 11.14 -9.14
C ASN A 6 5.94 10.83 -10.55
N SER A 7 6.69 10.06 -11.33
CA SER A 7 6.28 9.60 -12.66
C SER A 7 5.00 8.75 -12.60
N LEU A 8 4.90 7.85 -11.63
CA LEU A 8 3.70 7.03 -11.41
C LEU A 8 2.49 7.88 -10.99
N ASN A 9 2.70 8.88 -10.12
CA ASN A 9 1.63 9.76 -9.66
C ASN A 9 1.09 10.66 -10.79
N ASN A 10 1.93 11.09 -11.72
CA ASN A 10 1.50 11.88 -12.87
C ASN A 10 0.56 11.12 -13.81
N LEU A 11 0.65 9.79 -13.88
CA LEU A 11 -0.31 8.96 -14.62
C LEU A 11 -1.68 8.90 -13.95
N ALA A 12 -1.75 9.06 -12.62
CA ALA A 12 -3.02 9.05 -11.88
C ALA A 12 -3.90 10.25 -12.20
N SER A 13 -3.32 11.39 -12.59
CA SER A 13 -4.05 12.63 -12.88
C SER A 13 -4.50 12.76 -14.35
N LYS A 14 -4.08 11.85 -15.22
CA LYS A 14 -4.46 11.86 -16.65
C LYS A 14 -5.80 11.16 -16.86
N GLN A 15 -6.60 11.68 -17.79
CA GLN A 15 -7.79 11.01 -18.26
C GLN A 15 -7.35 9.89 -19.25
N ILE A 16 -7.40 8.65 -18.78
CA ILE A 16 -6.99 7.44 -19.50
C ILE A 16 -8.15 6.46 -19.42
N ASP A 17 -8.62 5.92 -20.56
CA ASP A 17 -9.77 5.02 -20.61
C ASP A 17 -9.49 3.73 -19.82
N TYR A 18 -8.31 3.15 -20.01
CA TYR A 18 -7.92 1.90 -19.34
C TYR A 18 -6.62 2.09 -18.56
N ASN A 19 -6.75 2.64 -17.33
CA ASN A 19 -5.58 2.92 -16.48
C ASN A 19 -5.25 1.72 -15.58
N LEU A 20 -4.42 0.80 -16.09
CA LEU A 20 -3.85 -0.31 -15.34
C LEU A 20 -2.46 0.02 -14.77
N GLY A 21 -1.94 1.21 -15.07
CA GLY A 21 -0.62 1.65 -14.64
C GLY A 21 -0.56 2.09 -13.17
N VAL A 22 -1.65 2.61 -12.62
CA VAL A 22 -1.67 3.18 -11.26
C VAL A 22 -2.59 2.39 -10.35
N GLY A 23 -2.15 2.16 -9.10
CA GLY A 23 -2.94 1.50 -8.07
C GLY A 23 -4.09 2.40 -7.60
N ILE A 24 -5.10 2.59 -8.44
CA ILE A 24 -6.32 3.33 -8.11
C ILE A 24 -7.40 2.33 -7.74
N PRO A 25 -8.11 2.54 -6.61
CA PRO A 25 -9.28 1.74 -6.29
C PRO A 25 -10.43 2.03 -7.29
N PRO A 26 -11.43 1.14 -7.38
CA PRO A 26 -12.51 1.28 -8.36
C PRO A 26 -13.37 2.52 -8.06
N LEU A 27 -13.11 3.64 -8.73
CA LEU A 27 -13.75 4.92 -8.49
C LEU A 27 -15.28 4.86 -8.66
N SER A 28 -15.78 4.01 -9.55
CA SER A 28 -17.23 3.78 -9.75
C SER A 28 -17.93 3.23 -8.49
N LEU A 29 -17.20 2.59 -7.58
CA LEU A 29 -17.75 2.11 -6.31
C LEU A 29 -17.79 3.20 -5.24
N TYR A 30 -17.15 4.35 -5.46
CA TYR A 30 -17.17 5.51 -4.56
C TYR A 30 -18.34 6.47 -4.84
N SER A 31 -19.18 6.20 -5.84
CA SER A 31 -20.35 7.03 -6.14
C SER A 31 -21.34 7.15 -4.94
N ALA A 32 -21.23 6.24 -3.97
CA ALA A 32 -21.94 6.31 -2.71
C ALA A 32 -21.22 7.16 -1.63
N PHE A 33 -20.03 7.70 -1.92
CA PHE A 33 -19.31 8.55 -0.99
C PHE A 33 -19.72 10.01 -1.22
N ASN A 34 -20.77 10.43 -0.53
CA ASN A 34 -21.14 11.85 -0.46
C ASN A 34 -20.61 12.42 0.87
N PRO A 35 -19.53 13.23 0.86
CA PRO A 35 -19.03 13.84 2.09
C PRO A 35 -20.07 14.68 2.83
N LEU A 36 -21.04 15.26 2.11
CA LEU A 36 -22.10 16.09 2.68
C LEU A 36 -23.11 15.24 3.46
N GLU A 37 -23.38 14.01 3.03
CA GLU A 37 -24.23 13.08 3.77
C GLU A 37 -23.58 12.66 5.10
N LEU A 38 -22.23 12.58 5.14
CA LEU A 38 -21.48 12.28 6.36
C LEU A 38 -21.64 13.36 7.44
N PHE A 39 -21.86 14.59 7.05
CA PHE A 39 -22.00 15.72 7.98
C PHE A 39 -23.48 16.07 8.29
N GLY A 40 -24.45 15.38 7.65
CA GLY A 40 -25.87 15.65 7.80
C GLY A 40 -26.32 16.94 7.08
N ASN A 41 -27.62 17.13 6.97
CA ASN A 41 -28.21 18.38 6.43
C ASN A 41 -28.32 19.49 7.50
N GLU A 42 -27.85 19.24 8.72
CA GLU A 42 -27.86 20.21 9.80
C GLU A 42 -26.62 21.09 9.74
N ASN A 43 -26.71 22.31 10.25
CA ASN A 43 -25.60 23.25 10.37
C ASN A 43 -24.38 22.55 10.96
N VAL A 44 -23.40 22.25 10.12
CA VAL A 44 -22.17 21.58 10.53
C VAL A 44 -21.37 22.55 11.41
N THR A 45 -21.61 22.50 12.70
CA THR A 45 -20.68 23.10 13.66
C THR A 45 -19.45 22.22 13.72
N PHE A 46 -18.39 22.62 13.04
CA PHE A 46 -17.11 21.97 13.21
C PHE A 46 -16.67 22.09 14.66
N ASP A 47 -16.47 20.93 15.32
CA ASP A 47 -15.74 20.93 16.60
C ASP A 47 -14.43 21.66 16.39
N SER A 48 -14.10 22.59 17.28
CA SER A 48 -12.85 23.36 17.22
C SER A 48 -11.60 22.45 17.12
N LYS A 49 -11.68 21.22 17.59
CA LYS A 49 -10.63 20.19 17.46
C LYS A 49 -10.34 19.81 16.00
N LEU A 50 -11.32 19.92 15.09
CA LEU A 50 -11.14 19.55 13.68
C LEU A 50 -10.40 20.61 12.87
N ILE A 51 -10.49 21.88 13.30
CA ILE A 51 -9.94 23.04 12.59
C ILE A 51 -8.74 23.67 13.29
N ASN A 52 -8.40 23.21 14.50
CA ASN A 52 -7.27 23.71 15.27
C ASN A 52 -6.10 22.70 15.25
N TYR A 53 -4.95 23.09 15.79
CA TYR A 53 -3.87 22.16 16.08
C TYR A 53 -4.33 21.14 17.12
N HIS A 54 -3.95 19.91 16.91
CA HIS A 54 -4.23 18.79 17.83
C HIS A 54 -2.97 17.96 18.08
N GLU A 55 -3.06 16.92 18.87
CA GLU A 55 -1.93 16.05 19.15
C GLU A 55 -1.31 15.48 17.87
N THR A 56 0.01 15.41 17.79
CA THR A 56 0.75 14.87 16.65
C THR A 56 0.36 13.43 16.34
N ARG A 57 -0.04 12.64 17.34
CA ARG A 57 -0.54 11.27 17.12
C ARG A 57 -1.81 11.20 16.27
N GLY A 58 -2.65 12.22 16.32
CA GLY A 58 -3.92 12.28 15.62
C GLY A 58 -5.12 12.17 16.55
N LEU A 59 -6.32 12.39 15.99
CA LEU A 59 -7.59 12.47 16.74
C LEU A 59 -8.33 11.13 16.87
N ILE A 60 -8.01 10.13 16.03
CA ILE A 60 -8.79 8.88 15.86
C ILE A 60 -7.97 7.63 16.20
N THR A 61 -7.08 7.73 17.19
CA THR A 61 -6.22 6.60 17.61
C THR A 61 -7.02 5.49 18.29
N GLU A 62 -8.12 5.82 18.99
CA GLU A 62 -9.04 4.85 19.59
C GLU A 62 -9.77 4.04 18.50
N GLU A 63 -10.32 4.71 17.49
CA GLU A 63 -10.99 4.09 16.38
C GLU A 63 -10.03 3.23 15.54
N ALA A 64 -8.78 3.68 15.41
CA ALA A 64 -7.73 2.90 14.77
C ALA A 64 -7.37 1.63 15.56
N SER A 65 -7.34 1.70 16.92
CA SER A 65 -7.17 0.52 17.77
C SER A 65 -8.27 -0.52 17.55
N LEU A 66 -9.54 -0.08 17.54
CA LEU A 66 -10.68 -0.95 17.25
C LEU A 66 -10.62 -1.52 15.82
N PHE A 67 -10.15 -0.73 14.87
CA PHE A 67 -9.95 -1.19 13.50
C PHE A 67 -8.90 -2.33 13.43
N PHE A 68 -7.77 -2.21 14.12
CA PHE A 68 -6.77 -3.28 14.20
C PHE A 68 -7.33 -4.52 14.92
N GLN A 69 -8.09 -4.33 16.00
CA GLN A 69 -8.74 -5.46 16.69
C GLN A 69 -9.67 -6.22 15.75
N LYS A 70 -10.49 -5.52 14.97
CA LYS A 70 -11.45 -6.13 14.04
C LYS A 70 -10.78 -6.85 12.86
N ASN A 71 -9.73 -6.25 12.30
CA ASN A 71 -9.15 -6.71 11.02
C ASN A 71 -7.88 -7.55 11.21
N GLU A 72 -7.13 -7.35 12.31
CA GLU A 72 -5.86 -8.03 12.59
C GLU A 72 -5.94 -8.97 13.79
N ASN A 73 -7.10 -9.00 14.46
CA ASN A 73 -7.33 -9.78 15.68
C ASN A 73 -6.32 -9.48 16.79
N ILE A 74 -5.88 -8.22 16.89
CA ILE A 74 -4.98 -7.74 17.93
C ILE A 74 -5.43 -6.35 18.42
N LEU A 75 -5.51 -6.18 19.74
CA LEU A 75 -5.79 -4.90 20.37
C LEU A 75 -4.48 -4.14 20.56
N ILE A 76 -4.29 -3.07 19.83
CA ILE A 76 -3.14 -2.17 19.96
C ILE A 76 -3.52 -1.03 20.90
N ASN A 77 -2.63 -0.72 21.87
CA ASN A 77 -2.81 0.45 22.71
C ASN A 77 -2.89 1.71 21.81
N PRO A 78 -3.93 2.56 21.93
CA PRO A 78 -4.03 3.81 21.16
C PRO A 78 -2.78 4.69 21.27
N GLY A 79 -2.06 4.62 22.42
CA GLY A 79 -0.77 5.27 22.63
C GLY A 79 0.34 4.82 21.68
N ASN A 80 0.20 3.65 21.08
CA ASN A 80 1.14 3.05 20.12
C ASN A 80 0.66 3.19 18.65
N ILE A 81 -0.31 4.07 18.42
CA ILE A 81 -0.86 4.34 17.08
C ILE A 81 -0.55 5.78 16.69
N LEU A 82 -0.17 5.96 15.42
CA LEU A 82 0.06 7.26 14.81
C LEU A 82 -0.77 7.36 13.53
N ILE A 83 -1.53 8.45 13.42
CA ILE A 83 -2.28 8.77 12.20
C ILE A 83 -1.36 9.50 11.23
N THR A 84 -1.35 9.10 9.96
CA THR A 84 -0.45 9.64 8.94
C THR A 84 -1.20 10.09 7.69
N ASN A 85 -0.56 10.89 6.82
CA ASN A 85 -1.07 11.24 5.48
C ASN A 85 -0.90 10.08 4.49
N GLY A 86 -1.33 8.89 4.89
CA GLY A 86 -1.14 7.63 4.16
C GLY A 86 0.23 7.01 4.42
N VAL A 87 0.46 5.84 3.84
CA VAL A 87 1.68 5.04 4.07
C VAL A 87 2.95 5.74 3.57
N GLN A 88 2.88 6.62 2.56
CA GLN A 88 4.07 7.33 2.10
C GLN A 88 4.68 8.25 3.18
N GLU A 89 3.85 8.92 3.97
CA GLU A 89 4.34 9.69 5.12
C GLU A 89 4.88 8.77 6.21
N ALA A 90 4.20 7.65 6.47
CA ALA A 90 4.67 6.64 7.44
C ALA A 90 6.06 6.10 7.08
N ILE A 91 6.32 5.84 5.78
CA ILE A 91 7.64 5.45 5.25
C ILE A 91 8.66 6.56 5.53
N SER A 92 8.34 7.82 5.23
CA SER A 92 9.25 8.96 5.44
C SER A 92 9.60 9.15 6.91
N ILE A 93 8.62 9.02 7.81
CA ILE A 93 8.82 9.08 9.26
C ILE A 93 9.75 7.94 9.70
N ALA A 94 9.46 6.70 9.28
CA ALA A 94 10.27 5.54 9.64
C ALA A 94 11.73 5.69 9.16
N ILE A 95 11.94 6.08 7.90
CA ILE A 95 13.28 6.31 7.36
C ILE A 95 14.02 7.39 8.17
N SER A 96 13.34 8.48 8.52
CA SER A 96 13.93 9.55 9.35
C SER A 96 14.39 9.03 10.73
N CYS A 97 13.61 8.13 11.36
CA CYS A 97 13.99 7.51 12.64
C CYS A 97 15.15 6.51 12.50
N PHE A 98 15.28 5.88 11.33
CA PHE A 98 16.30 4.84 11.08
C PHE A 98 17.42 5.31 10.15
N LYS A 99 17.60 6.63 9.92
CA LYS A 99 18.55 7.19 8.94
C LYS A 99 19.99 6.75 9.14
N ASP A 100 20.42 6.49 10.39
CA ASP A 100 21.78 6.06 10.75
C ASP A 100 21.88 4.52 10.86
N LYS A 101 20.89 3.78 10.37
CA LYS A 101 20.78 2.32 10.42
C LYS A 101 20.71 1.75 9.00
N THR A 102 20.87 0.44 8.88
CA THR A 102 20.68 -0.26 7.61
C THR A 102 19.20 -0.26 7.24
N LEU A 103 18.87 0.29 6.09
CA LEU A 103 17.55 0.26 5.47
C LEU A 103 17.54 -0.81 4.39
N ALA A 104 16.79 -1.90 4.58
CA ALA A 104 16.77 -3.04 3.66
C ALA A 104 15.37 -3.24 3.06
N TYR A 105 15.29 -3.76 1.84
CA TYR A 105 14.03 -4.14 1.20
C TYR A 105 14.23 -5.23 0.14
N ILE A 106 13.17 -5.97 -0.19
CA ILE A 106 13.18 -7.00 -1.24
C ILE A 106 12.99 -6.32 -2.60
N GLU A 107 13.87 -6.55 -3.58
CA GLU A 107 13.70 -6.08 -4.95
C GLU A 107 13.02 -7.17 -5.81
N PRO A 108 11.96 -6.85 -6.60
CA PRO A 108 11.33 -5.55 -6.81
C PRO A 108 10.36 -5.17 -5.67
N SER A 109 10.25 -3.86 -5.43
CA SER A 109 9.42 -3.30 -4.37
C SER A 109 8.75 -2.00 -4.79
N TYR A 110 7.91 -1.45 -3.89
CA TYR A 110 7.33 -0.13 -4.07
C TYR A 110 8.44 0.95 -4.08
N PRO A 111 8.57 1.74 -5.17
CA PRO A 111 9.67 2.69 -5.31
C PRO A 111 9.69 3.79 -4.24
N GLY A 112 8.53 4.06 -3.63
CA GLY A 112 8.40 5.11 -2.62
C GLY A 112 9.27 4.91 -1.38
N PHE A 113 9.69 3.68 -1.07
CA PHE A 113 10.64 3.43 0.01
C PHE A 113 12.05 3.88 -0.36
N GLU A 114 12.56 3.41 -1.51
CA GLU A 114 13.91 3.79 -1.98
C GLU A 114 14.00 5.29 -2.32
N ASP A 115 12.96 5.86 -2.97
CA ASP A 115 12.90 7.28 -3.30
C ASP A 115 12.90 8.16 -2.03
N ALA A 116 12.18 7.73 -0.98
CA ALA A 116 12.19 8.43 0.31
C ALA A 116 13.55 8.30 1.00
N ALA A 117 14.17 7.11 1.01
CA ALA A 117 15.52 6.94 1.56
C ALA A 117 16.54 7.87 0.89
N LYS A 118 16.53 7.96 -0.44
CA LYS A 118 17.35 8.92 -1.19
C LYS A 118 17.09 10.37 -0.81
N THR A 119 15.84 10.75 -0.55
CA THR A 119 15.46 12.11 -0.13
C THR A 119 16.08 12.47 1.22
N PHE A 120 16.22 11.49 2.14
CA PHE A 120 16.88 11.67 3.42
C PHE A 120 18.40 11.43 3.38
N GLY A 121 18.98 11.21 2.20
CA GLY A 121 20.39 10.94 2.02
C GLY A 121 20.83 9.56 2.51
N CYS A 122 19.91 8.61 2.61
CA CYS A 122 20.19 7.25 3.06
C CYS A 122 20.40 6.31 1.87
N GLU A 123 21.34 5.40 2.02
CA GLU A 123 21.50 4.25 1.13
C GLU A 123 20.59 3.10 1.57
N THR A 124 20.23 2.25 0.62
CA THR A 124 19.37 1.08 0.88
C THR A 124 20.05 -0.20 0.45
N LEU A 125 19.87 -1.25 1.24
CA LEU A 125 20.31 -2.60 0.92
C LEU A 125 19.18 -3.34 0.17
N LYS A 126 19.44 -3.68 -1.10
CA LYS A 126 18.52 -4.47 -1.92
C LYS A 126 18.75 -5.95 -1.66
N LEU A 127 17.68 -6.66 -1.27
CA LEU A 127 17.70 -8.10 -1.06
C LEU A 127 17.09 -8.82 -2.26
N ASN A 128 17.64 -9.99 -2.57
CA ASN A 128 17.18 -10.80 -3.69
C ASN A 128 15.85 -11.50 -3.35
N GLU A 129 14.83 -11.35 -4.20
CA GLU A 129 13.50 -11.96 -4.04
C GLU A 129 13.54 -13.47 -3.72
N SER A 130 14.48 -14.21 -4.29
CA SER A 130 14.58 -15.66 -4.10
C SER A 130 15.39 -16.09 -2.86
N LYS A 131 16.13 -15.19 -2.22
CA LYS A 131 17.05 -15.49 -1.10
C LYS A 131 16.89 -14.56 0.09
N TRP A 132 15.89 -13.69 0.09
CA TRP A 132 15.73 -12.64 1.09
C TRP A 132 15.68 -13.17 2.53
N LEU A 133 15.07 -14.36 2.76
CA LEU A 133 15.04 -14.99 4.09
C LEU A 133 16.42 -15.39 4.62
N GLU A 134 17.33 -15.76 3.73
CA GLU A 134 18.73 -16.06 4.10
C GLU A 134 19.52 -14.74 4.29
N GLU A 135 19.26 -13.77 3.43
CA GLU A 135 19.98 -12.49 3.43
C GLU A 135 19.66 -11.64 4.67
N ILE A 136 18.41 -11.64 5.16
CA ILE A 136 18.03 -10.91 6.38
C ILE A 136 18.67 -11.46 7.65
N GLU A 137 19.17 -12.71 7.63
CA GLU A 137 19.92 -13.27 8.77
C GLU A 137 21.21 -12.49 9.07
N ASN A 138 21.70 -11.71 8.09
CA ASN A 138 22.91 -10.89 8.22
C ASN A 138 22.62 -9.40 8.48
N LEU A 139 21.35 -9.00 8.66
CA LEU A 139 21.03 -7.61 8.98
C LEU A 139 21.55 -7.23 10.35
N PRO A 140 22.25 -6.07 10.47
CA PRO A 140 22.72 -5.57 11.76
C PRO A 140 21.56 -5.27 12.72
N PRO A 141 21.78 -5.37 14.04
CA PRO A 141 20.80 -4.94 15.03
C PRO A 141 20.35 -3.48 14.83
N GLY A 142 19.07 -3.22 15.03
CA GLY A 142 18.46 -1.90 14.84
C GLY A 142 18.20 -1.53 13.37
N SER A 143 18.42 -2.43 12.40
CA SER A 143 18.04 -2.21 10.99
C SER A 143 16.54 -2.05 10.82
N LEU A 144 16.11 -1.42 9.71
CA LEU A 144 14.74 -1.39 9.24
C LEU A 144 14.60 -2.21 7.96
N PHE A 145 13.78 -3.25 8.01
CA PHE A 145 13.47 -4.08 6.85
C PHE A 145 12.06 -3.78 6.35
N TYR A 146 11.95 -3.20 5.15
CA TYR A 146 10.69 -2.86 4.49
C TYR A 146 10.21 -3.98 3.58
N LEU A 147 8.94 -4.34 3.72
CA LEU A 147 8.23 -5.23 2.79
C LEU A 147 6.73 -4.96 2.81
N SER A 148 5.99 -5.60 1.90
CA SER A 148 4.55 -5.82 1.98
C SER A 148 4.31 -7.32 2.11
N ALA A 149 3.88 -7.78 3.29
CA ALA A 149 3.63 -9.19 3.52
C ALA A 149 2.41 -9.73 2.75
N ASP A 150 1.49 -8.83 2.39
CA ASP A 150 0.26 -9.15 1.65
C ASP A 150 0.17 -8.35 0.36
N PHE A 151 0.06 -9.05 -0.78
CA PHE A 151 -0.18 -8.48 -2.11
C PHE A 151 0.80 -7.37 -2.49
N SER A 152 2.09 -7.69 -2.44
CA SER A 152 3.19 -6.75 -2.65
C SER A 152 3.06 -5.95 -3.95
N ASN A 153 3.47 -4.70 -3.93
CA ASN A 153 3.63 -3.87 -5.11
C ASN A 153 5.11 -3.91 -5.55
N PRO A 154 5.43 -4.45 -6.75
CA PRO A 154 4.57 -4.64 -7.92
C PRO A 154 4.04 -6.07 -8.14
N LEU A 155 4.54 -7.08 -7.44
CA LEU A 155 4.39 -8.49 -7.82
C LEU A 155 3.01 -9.11 -7.49
N GLY A 156 2.25 -8.53 -6.54
CA GLY A 156 1.02 -9.12 -6.02
C GLY A 156 1.26 -10.39 -5.18
N ASN A 157 2.49 -10.62 -4.74
CA ASN A 157 2.84 -11.78 -3.91
C ASN A 157 2.38 -11.61 -2.46
N THR A 158 2.14 -12.73 -1.79
CA THR A 158 1.79 -12.80 -0.37
C THR A 158 2.69 -13.81 0.30
N LEU A 159 3.29 -13.44 1.43
CA LEU A 159 4.09 -14.37 2.24
C LEU A 159 3.18 -15.44 2.84
N ASN A 160 3.59 -16.69 2.76
CA ASN A 160 2.91 -17.78 3.44
C ASN A 160 3.14 -17.72 4.97
N VAL A 161 2.44 -18.58 5.72
CA VAL A 161 2.51 -18.59 7.20
C VAL A 161 3.92 -18.89 7.70
N GLN A 162 4.60 -19.83 7.07
CA GLN A 162 5.96 -20.26 7.48
C GLN A 162 6.98 -19.12 7.23
N GLU A 163 6.88 -18.43 6.10
CA GLU A 163 7.72 -17.25 5.80
C GLU A 163 7.50 -16.15 6.83
N ARG A 164 6.24 -15.89 7.23
CA ARG A 164 5.91 -14.88 8.26
C ARG A 164 6.51 -15.24 9.61
N ILE A 165 6.34 -16.49 10.05
CA ILE A 165 6.90 -16.99 11.32
C ILE A 165 8.42 -16.87 11.28
N ARG A 166 9.06 -17.36 10.22
CA ARG A 166 10.52 -17.32 10.09
C ARG A 166 11.06 -15.88 10.08
N LEU A 167 10.40 -14.97 9.38
CA LEU A 167 10.76 -13.55 9.38
C LEU A 167 10.73 -12.96 10.81
N ILE A 168 9.68 -13.22 11.58
CA ILE A 168 9.55 -12.74 12.96
C ILE A 168 10.62 -13.34 13.86
N GLU A 169 10.92 -14.64 13.71
CA GLU A 169 12.00 -15.31 14.47
C GLU A 169 13.36 -14.63 14.22
N ILE A 170 13.69 -14.39 12.93
CA ILE A 170 14.95 -13.75 12.55
C ILE A 170 15.00 -12.31 13.07
N ALA A 171 13.92 -11.53 12.88
CA ALA A 171 13.86 -10.14 13.35
C ALA A 171 14.02 -10.04 14.88
N THR A 172 13.41 -10.97 15.62
CA THR A 172 13.52 -11.02 17.07
C THR A 172 14.94 -11.41 17.50
N LYS A 173 15.50 -12.47 16.90
CA LYS A 173 16.85 -12.98 17.21
C LYS A 173 17.93 -11.93 16.93
N ASN A 174 17.85 -11.27 15.76
CA ASN A 174 18.88 -10.32 15.29
C ASN A 174 18.57 -8.88 15.70
N ASN A 175 17.45 -8.66 16.41
CA ASN A 175 17.03 -7.38 16.95
C ASN A 175 16.94 -6.28 15.88
N PHE A 176 16.23 -6.53 14.77
CA PHE A 176 15.86 -5.53 13.79
C PHE A 176 14.35 -5.32 13.72
N TYR A 177 13.89 -4.27 13.05
CA TYR A 177 12.48 -3.92 12.93
C TYR A 177 11.99 -4.17 11.51
N ILE A 178 10.73 -4.54 11.40
CA ILE A 178 10.03 -4.79 10.14
C ILE A 178 9.05 -3.64 9.90
N PHE A 179 9.14 -2.98 8.74
CA PHE A 179 8.08 -2.10 8.26
C PHE A 179 7.19 -2.89 7.30
N ASP A 180 6.02 -3.28 7.76
CA ASP A 180 5.02 -4.00 6.98
C ASP A 180 4.05 -3.00 6.33
N ASP A 181 4.20 -2.77 5.02
CA ASP A 181 3.25 -2.01 4.22
C ASP A 181 2.02 -2.86 3.90
N ALA A 182 1.03 -2.82 4.78
CA ALA A 182 -0.20 -3.60 4.69
C ALA A 182 -1.30 -2.90 3.86
N THR A 183 -0.94 -1.98 2.97
CA THR A 183 -1.87 -1.17 2.15
C THR A 183 -2.91 -2.01 1.41
N TYR A 184 -2.57 -3.23 0.98
CA TYR A 184 -3.46 -4.09 0.18
C TYR A 184 -4.04 -5.27 0.96
N ARG A 185 -3.69 -5.45 2.23
CA ARG A 185 -4.02 -6.61 3.04
C ARG A 185 -5.52 -6.93 3.10
N LEU A 186 -6.39 -5.93 3.17
CA LEU A 186 -7.84 -6.13 3.25
C LEU A 186 -8.48 -6.62 1.94
N PHE A 187 -7.73 -6.68 0.85
CA PHE A 187 -8.21 -7.16 -0.46
C PHE A 187 -7.86 -8.63 -0.72
N ASN A 188 -7.70 -9.42 0.32
CA ASN A 188 -7.61 -10.86 0.23
C ASN A 188 -8.92 -11.46 -0.33
N LEU A 189 -8.80 -12.41 -1.25
CA LEU A 189 -9.94 -13.08 -1.90
C LEU A 189 -10.20 -14.47 -1.33
N ASP A 190 -9.23 -15.00 -0.58
CA ASP A 190 -9.26 -16.31 0.06
C ASP A 190 -9.15 -16.15 1.59
N ALA A 191 -8.83 -17.20 2.34
CA ALA A 191 -8.67 -17.10 3.79
C ALA A 191 -7.54 -16.10 4.17
N SER A 192 -7.82 -15.25 5.15
CA SER A 192 -6.84 -14.31 5.67
C SER A 192 -5.75 -15.05 6.47
N LEU A 193 -4.48 -14.72 6.18
CA LEU A 193 -3.35 -15.21 6.95
C LEU A 193 -3.09 -14.31 8.18
N PRO A 194 -2.47 -14.83 9.26
CA PRO A 194 -2.07 -13.99 10.39
C PRO A 194 -1.17 -12.84 9.91
N SER A 195 -1.40 -11.61 10.38
CA SER A 195 -0.53 -10.48 10.05
C SER A 195 0.80 -10.60 10.77
N LEU A 196 1.84 -9.92 10.27
CA LEU A 196 3.10 -9.80 10.99
C LEU A 196 2.88 -9.09 12.35
N LEU A 197 1.99 -8.10 12.39
CA LEU A 197 1.61 -7.41 13.62
C LEU A 197 1.02 -8.35 14.66
N SER A 198 0.15 -9.27 14.27
CA SER A 198 -0.47 -10.25 15.19
C SER A 198 0.52 -11.33 15.66
N LEU A 199 1.61 -11.55 14.93
CA LEU A 199 2.67 -12.49 15.32
C LEU A 199 3.66 -11.86 16.31
N ASN A 200 4.02 -10.59 16.14
CA ASN A 200 4.89 -9.86 17.08
C ASN A 200 4.77 -8.34 16.90
N SER A 201 4.02 -7.69 17.78
CA SER A 201 3.83 -6.23 17.78
C SER A 201 5.08 -5.43 18.19
N ASP A 202 6.06 -6.06 18.88
CA ASP A 202 7.25 -5.37 19.38
C ASP A 202 8.37 -5.25 18.34
N LYS A 203 8.24 -5.94 17.20
CA LYS A 203 9.21 -5.87 16.08
C LYS A 203 8.60 -5.37 14.78
N VAL A 204 7.30 -5.11 14.75
CA VAL A 204 6.59 -4.75 13.53
C VAL A 204 6.00 -3.35 13.61
N ILE A 205 6.41 -2.50 12.68
CA ILE A 205 5.75 -1.24 12.34
C ILE A 205 4.75 -1.57 11.23
N HIS A 206 3.46 -1.60 11.55
CA HIS A 206 2.42 -2.05 10.61
C HIS A 206 1.62 -0.87 10.08
N ALA A 207 1.70 -0.64 8.78
CA ALA A 207 1.15 0.53 8.12
C ALA A 207 -0.07 0.19 7.25
N MET A 208 -1.21 0.82 7.54
CA MET A 208 -2.46 0.70 6.77
C MET A 208 -2.83 2.03 6.13
N SER A 209 -3.46 2.00 4.95
CA SER A 209 -3.87 3.22 4.23
C SER A 209 -5.31 3.17 3.76
N PHE A 210 -6.05 4.24 4.02
CA PHE A 210 -7.39 4.42 3.46
C PHE A 210 -7.39 4.88 2.01
N SER A 211 -6.23 5.19 1.44
CA SER A 211 -6.10 5.55 0.02
C SER A 211 -6.58 4.45 -0.94
N LYS A 212 -6.50 3.17 -0.54
CA LYS A 212 -6.95 2.04 -1.35
C LYS A 212 -8.28 1.47 -0.85
N ILE A 213 -8.54 1.63 0.44
CA ILE A 213 -9.75 1.13 1.10
C ILE A 213 -10.95 2.01 0.77
N LEU A 214 -10.80 3.35 0.83
CA LEU A 214 -11.86 4.34 0.60
C LEU A 214 -11.52 5.25 -0.58
N ALA A 215 -10.66 6.25 -0.36
CA ALA A 215 -10.35 7.23 -1.39
C ALA A 215 -8.92 7.76 -1.27
N PRO A 216 -8.15 7.82 -2.38
CA PRO A 216 -6.78 8.33 -2.35
C PRO A 216 -6.67 9.77 -1.86
N GLY A 217 -7.67 10.60 -2.16
CA GLY A 217 -7.72 12.03 -1.79
C GLY A 217 -7.88 12.30 -0.30
N LEU A 218 -8.33 11.32 0.51
CA LEU A 218 -8.45 11.49 1.96
C LEU A 218 -7.10 11.57 2.66
N ARG A 219 -6.05 11.06 2.05
CA ARG A 219 -4.68 11.14 2.61
C ARG A 219 -4.63 10.75 4.09
N THR A 220 -5.20 9.61 4.45
CA THR A 220 -5.20 9.11 5.84
C THR A 220 -4.73 7.67 5.89
N GLY A 221 -3.87 7.37 6.86
CA GLY A 221 -3.39 6.03 7.19
C GLY A 221 -3.20 5.89 8.69
N PHE A 222 -3.09 4.64 9.14
CA PHE A 222 -2.80 4.26 10.52
C PHE A 222 -1.50 3.47 10.54
N ILE A 223 -0.65 3.77 11.50
CA ILE A 223 0.49 2.91 11.81
C ILE A 223 0.46 2.49 13.26
N ALA A 224 0.58 1.17 13.49
CA ALA A 224 0.89 0.61 14.79
C ALA A 224 2.41 0.52 14.92
N ILE A 225 2.95 0.99 16.04
CA ILE A 225 4.38 1.18 16.25
C ILE A 225 4.78 0.51 17.57
N PRO A 226 5.91 -0.23 17.63
CA PRO A 226 6.48 -0.70 18.89
C PRO A 226 6.62 0.44 19.90
N GLY A 227 6.20 0.20 21.15
CA GLY A 227 6.12 1.26 22.17
C GLY A 227 7.45 1.98 22.38
N GLU A 228 8.57 1.28 22.28
CA GLU A 228 9.91 1.84 22.42
C GLU A 228 10.28 2.86 21.34
N LEU A 229 9.68 2.78 20.13
CA LEU A 229 9.93 3.68 19.01
C LEU A 229 8.98 4.89 18.98
N MET A 230 7.91 4.88 19.78
CA MET A 230 6.81 5.83 19.65
C MET A 230 7.24 7.29 19.78
N ASN A 231 8.12 7.60 20.73
CA ASN A 231 8.60 8.97 20.94
C ASN A 231 9.41 9.50 19.76
N ASP A 232 10.24 8.66 19.15
CA ASP A 232 11.02 9.03 17.97
C ASP A 232 10.11 9.28 16.76
N PHE A 233 9.09 8.44 16.58
CA PHE A 233 8.10 8.59 15.52
C PHE A 233 7.25 9.85 15.69
N ILE A 234 6.81 10.19 16.91
CA ILE A 234 6.09 11.45 17.19
C ILE A 234 6.99 12.63 16.88
N SER A 235 8.24 12.61 17.31
CA SER A 235 9.20 13.70 17.09
C SER A 235 9.50 13.88 15.60
N ALA A 236 9.72 12.81 14.87
CA ALA A 236 9.94 12.83 13.42
C ALA A 236 8.70 13.37 12.67
N LYS A 237 7.50 12.90 13.02
CA LYS A 237 6.25 13.39 12.43
C LYS A 237 6.03 14.87 12.71
N ALA A 238 6.28 15.33 13.93
CA ALA A 238 6.15 16.75 14.30
C ALA A 238 7.00 17.66 13.40
N ASN A 239 8.18 17.19 12.99
CA ASN A 239 9.07 17.93 12.09
C ASN A 239 8.71 17.78 10.60
N ILE A 240 8.06 16.69 10.20
CA ILE A 240 7.69 16.44 8.80
C ILE A 240 6.35 17.10 8.46
N SER A 241 5.33 16.97 9.30
CA SER A 241 3.97 17.39 8.97
C SER A 241 3.18 17.99 10.14
N LEU A 242 3.72 17.97 11.36
CA LEU A 242 3.11 18.35 12.63
C LEU A 242 1.89 17.46 12.96
N ASN A 243 0.78 17.63 12.24
CA ASN A 243 -0.42 16.80 12.34
C ASN A 243 -1.16 16.70 11.01
N ASN A 244 -2.15 15.82 10.94
CA ASN A 244 -2.97 15.59 9.75
C ASN A 244 -4.26 16.40 9.83
N SER A 245 -4.94 16.59 8.71
CA SER A 245 -6.24 17.26 8.69
C SER A 245 -7.25 16.60 9.64
N GLY A 246 -7.77 17.34 10.61
CA GLY A 246 -8.84 16.86 11.49
C GLY A 246 -10.10 16.49 10.72
N ILE A 247 -10.42 17.23 9.64
CA ILE A 247 -11.59 16.96 8.79
C ILE A 247 -11.50 15.58 8.14
N THR A 248 -10.34 15.21 7.58
CA THR A 248 -10.19 13.89 6.95
C THR A 248 -10.21 12.77 7.97
N GLN A 249 -9.68 13.00 9.17
CA GLN A 249 -9.77 12.05 10.27
C GLN A 249 -11.23 11.84 10.70
N GLU A 250 -12.02 12.90 10.82
CA GLU A 250 -13.44 12.80 11.16
C GLU A 250 -14.25 12.04 10.10
N ILE A 251 -13.96 12.26 8.82
CA ILE A 251 -14.55 11.46 7.73
C ILE A 251 -14.24 9.97 7.93
N ILE A 252 -12.97 9.62 8.17
CA ILE A 252 -12.58 8.22 8.41
C ILE A 252 -13.27 7.65 9.65
N LYS A 253 -13.32 8.39 10.75
CA LYS A 253 -14.00 7.99 11.98
C LYS A 253 -15.45 7.60 11.70
N LYS A 254 -16.20 8.41 10.95
CA LYS A 254 -17.59 8.13 10.60
C LYS A 254 -17.73 6.82 9.80
N TRP A 255 -16.80 6.52 8.88
CA TRP A 255 -16.77 5.26 8.15
C TRP A 255 -16.48 4.04 9.05
N LEU A 256 -15.70 4.23 10.11
CA LEU A 256 -15.37 3.16 11.04
C LEU A 256 -16.48 2.87 12.04
N VAL A 257 -17.21 3.90 12.47
CA VAL A 257 -18.15 3.85 13.61
C VAL A 257 -19.62 3.76 13.17
N LEU A 258 -20.00 4.46 12.09
CA LEU A 258 -21.40 4.50 11.65
C LEU A 258 -21.79 3.25 10.86
N ASN A 259 -22.89 2.60 11.28
CA ASN A 259 -23.44 1.43 10.58
C ASN A 259 -23.96 1.75 9.16
N GLU A 260 -24.27 3.02 8.86
CA GLU A 260 -24.74 3.47 7.54
C GLU A 260 -23.63 3.43 6.49
N TYR A 261 -22.39 3.69 6.92
CA TYR A 261 -21.17 3.63 6.10
C TYR A 261 -20.39 2.36 6.46
N ASP A 262 -20.97 1.21 6.14
CA ASP A 262 -20.36 -0.09 6.46
C ASP A 262 -19.15 -0.34 5.57
N LEU A 263 -17.97 -0.12 6.12
CA LEU A 263 -16.69 -0.43 5.48
C LEU A 263 -16.65 -1.90 4.99
N GLY A 264 -17.25 -2.81 5.74
CA GLY A 264 -17.36 -4.22 5.36
C GLY A 264 -18.11 -4.40 4.05
N LYS A 265 -19.28 -3.76 3.90
CA LYS A 265 -20.07 -3.81 2.64
C LYS A 265 -19.32 -3.19 1.47
N HIS A 266 -18.59 -2.10 1.71
CA HIS A 266 -17.74 -1.48 0.68
C HIS A 266 -16.64 -2.44 0.22
N LEU A 267 -15.90 -3.04 1.16
CA LEU A 267 -14.86 -4.02 0.86
C LEU A 267 -15.40 -5.25 0.12
N ILE A 268 -16.62 -5.73 0.45
CA ILE A 268 -17.28 -6.82 -0.26
C ILE A 268 -17.45 -6.46 -1.74
N LYS A 269 -17.98 -5.27 -2.06
CA LYS A 269 -18.16 -4.83 -3.47
C LYS A 269 -16.84 -4.79 -4.24
N VAL A 270 -15.76 -4.30 -3.61
CA VAL A 270 -14.43 -4.29 -4.23
C VAL A 270 -13.95 -5.72 -4.47
N LYS A 271 -14.07 -6.60 -3.47
CA LYS A 271 -13.66 -8.01 -3.58
C LYS A 271 -14.44 -8.77 -4.65
N GLU A 272 -15.75 -8.53 -4.79
CA GLU A 272 -16.57 -9.12 -5.84
C GLU A 272 -16.04 -8.76 -7.24
N ARG A 273 -15.65 -7.50 -7.47
CA ARG A 273 -14.99 -7.08 -8.71
C ARG A 273 -13.67 -7.82 -8.91
N LEU A 274 -12.81 -7.87 -7.90
CA LEU A 274 -11.54 -8.58 -7.98
C LEU A 274 -11.71 -10.08 -8.26
N ILE A 275 -12.76 -10.71 -7.70
CA ILE A 275 -13.10 -12.12 -7.97
C ILE A 275 -13.51 -12.31 -9.44
N ARG A 276 -14.32 -11.40 -10.01
CA ARG A 276 -14.67 -11.45 -11.44
C ARG A 276 -13.43 -11.30 -12.30
N ASN A 277 -12.58 -10.32 -12.01
CA ASN A 277 -11.34 -10.08 -12.72
C ASN A 277 -10.36 -11.25 -12.59
N ARG A 278 -10.28 -11.93 -11.43
CA ARG A 278 -9.49 -13.16 -11.27
C ARG A 278 -9.90 -14.26 -12.25
N LYS A 279 -11.18 -14.40 -12.58
CA LYS A 279 -11.65 -15.38 -13.58
C LYS A 279 -11.10 -15.07 -14.97
N ILE A 280 -11.08 -13.79 -15.37
CA ILE A 280 -10.50 -13.36 -16.65
C ILE A 280 -8.99 -13.58 -16.65
N LEU A 281 -8.28 -13.16 -15.59
CA LEU A 281 -6.83 -13.35 -15.49
C LEU A 281 -6.44 -14.83 -15.59
N ASN A 282 -7.20 -15.73 -14.96
CA ASN A 282 -6.97 -17.17 -15.03
C ASN A 282 -7.11 -17.73 -16.45
N LYS A 283 -8.08 -17.24 -17.25
CA LYS A 283 -8.19 -17.60 -18.69
C LYS A 283 -6.93 -17.23 -19.47
N HIS A 284 -6.29 -16.12 -19.09
CA HIS A 284 -5.04 -15.64 -19.68
C HIS A 284 -3.79 -16.20 -19.01
N ARG A 285 -3.93 -17.16 -18.05
CA ARG A 285 -2.84 -17.78 -17.28
C ARG A 285 -2.02 -16.78 -16.45
N ILE A 286 -2.65 -15.69 -16.03
CA ILE A 286 -2.06 -14.68 -15.16
C ILE A 286 -2.45 -15.01 -13.71
N LYS A 287 -1.45 -15.19 -12.84
CA LYS A 287 -1.67 -15.45 -11.42
C LYS A 287 -2.17 -14.20 -10.71
N PHE A 288 -3.27 -14.32 -9.97
CA PHE A 288 -3.83 -13.24 -9.15
C PHE A 288 -4.54 -13.80 -7.91
N ASN A 289 -4.02 -13.50 -6.72
CA ASN A 289 -4.54 -14.03 -5.46
C ASN A 289 -5.32 -12.99 -4.64
N GLY A 290 -5.23 -11.72 -5.02
CA GLY A 290 -5.85 -10.59 -4.31
C GLY A 290 -5.01 -9.32 -4.44
N GLY A 291 -5.32 -8.33 -3.63
CA GLY A 291 -4.71 -7.01 -3.79
C GLY A 291 -5.15 -6.32 -5.08
N PHE A 292 -4.30 -5.45 -5.62
CA PHE A 292 -4.64 -4.68 -6.83
C PHE A 292 -3.76 -5.04 -8.03
N PHE A 293 -2.62 -5.73 -7.82
CA PHE A 293 -1.62 -5.92 -8.85
C PHE A 293 -1.46 -7.37 -9.27
N CYS A 294 -1.23 -7.56 -10.56
CA CYS A 294 -0.69 -8.79 -11.13
C CYS A 294 0.41 -8.46 -12.14
N VAL A 295 1.17 -9.47 -12.53
CA VAL A 295 2.23 -9.37 -13.52
C VAL A 295 1.83 -10.16 -14.76
N LEU A 296 1.84 -9.49 -15.92
CA LEU A 296 1.72 -10.11 -17.23
C LEU A 296 3.12 -10.29 -17.81
N THR A 297 3.49 -11.52 -18.14
CA THR A 297 4.70 -11.84 -18.88
C THR A 297 4.39 -11.83 -20.38
N THR A 298 5.23 -11.18 -21.15
CA THR A 298 5.14 -11.02 -22.60
C THR A 298 6.20 -11.86 -23.31
N ASP A 299 6.00 -12.14 -24.59
CA ASP A 299 6.95 -12.92 -25.40
C ASP A 299 8.18 -12.09 -25.79
N LYS A 300 8.05 -10.75 -25.84
CA LYS A 300 9.11 -9.81 -26.19
C LYS A 300 9.53 -8.96 -25.00
N LEU A 301 10.73 -8.38 -25.08
CA LEU A 301 11.17 -7.38 -24.11
C LEU A 301 10.28 -6.13 -24.17
N ILE A 302 9.91 -5.63 -23.03
CA ILE A 302 9.08 -4.42 -22.89
C ILE A 302 9.98 -3.21 -22.73
N SER A 303 9.81 -2.23 -23.62
CA SER A 303 10.45 -0.91 -23.49
C SER A 303 9.46 0.14 -22.95
N ASN A 304 10.00 1.27 -22.51
CA ASN A 304 9.14 2.44 -22.20
C ASN A 304 8.36 2.90 -23.42
N GLU A 305 8.99 2.85 -24.62
CA GLU A 305 8.37 3.19 -25.88
C GLU A 305 7.14 2.31 -26.20
N PHE A 306 7.23 1.00 -25.90
CA PHE A 306 6.07 0.11 -26.02
C PHE A 306 4.89 0.60 -25.18
N CYS A 307 5.13 0.95 -23.93
CA CYS A 307 4.09 1.45 -23.02
C CYS A 307 3.54 2.82 -23.47
N GLU A 308 4.39 3.70 -23.98
CA GLU A 308 3.99 5.00 -24.52
C GLU A 308 3.15 4.85 -25.79
N GLN A 309 3.54 3.97 -26.71
CA GLN A 309 2.78 3.69 -27.93
C GLN A 309 1.43 3.05 -27.61
N LEU A 310 1.36 2.13 -26.65
CA LEU A 310 0.12 1.51 -26.20
C LEU A 310 -0.83 2.57 -25.61
N LEU A 311 -0.29 3.50 -24.82
CA LEU A 311 -1.04 4.62 -24.28
C LEU A 311 -1.55 5.56 -25.40
N MET A 312 -0.70 5.92 -26.37
CA MET A 312 -1.05 6.87 -27.42
C MET A 312 -2.07 6.31 -28.43
N LYS A 313 -1.96 5.02 -28.77
CA LYS A 313 -2.80 4.40 -29.83
C LYS A 313 -4.09 3.79 -29.28
N GLU A 314 -4.03 3.19 -28.09
CA GLU A 314 -5.14 2.41 -27.53
C GLU A 314 -5.71 3.05 -26.25
N ASN A 315 -5.13 4.14 -25.77
CA ASN A 315 -5.46 4.80 -24.48
C ASN A 315 -5.39 3.83 -23.28
N ILE A 316 -4.46 2.87 -23.34
CA ILE A 316 -4.18 1.87 -22.30
C ILE A 316 -2.88 2.23 -21.60
N SER A 317 -2.93 2.44 -20.28
CA SER A 317 -1.76 2.65 -19.43
C SER A 317 -1.37 1.39 -18.69
N VAL A 318 -0.12 0.97 -18.83
CA VAL A 318 0.51 -0.13 -18.10
C VAL A 318 1.91 0.31 -17.64
N ILE A 319 2.50 -0.41 -16.69
CA ILE A 319 3.83 -0.08 -16.18
C ILE A 319 4.79 -1.24 -16.43
N PRO A 320 5.92 -0.99 -17.12
CA PRO A 320 6.94 -2.03 -17.32
C PRO A 320 7.65 -2.34 -16.00
N MET A 321 7.88 -3.62 -15.75
CA MET A 321 8.50 -4.09 -14.51
C MET A 321 9.96 -3.63 -14.33
N MET A 322 10.64 -3.26 -15.41
CA MET A 322 11.97 -2.65 -15.36
C MET A 322 12.04 -1.32 -14.57
N LEU A 323 10.90 -0.67 -14.31
CA LEU A 323 10.86 0.50 -13.41
C LEU A 323 10.95 0.13 -11.93
N PHE A 324 10.76 -1.14 -11.58
CA PHE A 324 10.82 -1.64 -10.21
C PHE A 324 12.09 -2.44 -9.93
N SER A 325 12.77 -2.94 -10.97
CA SER A 325 13.99 -3.72 -10.83
C SER A 325 14.84 -3.64 -12.10
N GLU A 326 16.14 -3.58 -11.92
CA GLU A 326 17.13 -3.66 -13.01
C GLU A 326 17.42 -5.13 -13.43
N ASN A 327 16.91 -6.12 -12.70
CA ASN A 327 17.12 -7.52 -13.01
C ASN A 327 16.47 -7.91 -14.35
N PRO A 328 17.27 -8.45 -15.33
CA PRO A 328 16.76 -8.79 -16.66
C PRO A 328 15.56 -9.73 -16.70
N LYS A 329 15.34 -10.55 -15.66
CA LYS A 329 14.18 -11.45 -15.58
C LYS A 329 12.84 -10.72 -15.62
N PHE A 330 12.82 -9.41 -15.35
CA PHE A 330 11.61 -8.57 -15.34
C PHE A 330 11.43 -7.75 -16.62
N HIS A 331 12.37 -7.80 -17.58
CA HIS A 331 12.36 -6.92 -18.75
C HIS A 331 11.27 -7.28 -19.77
N ASN A 332 10.65 -8.47 -19.68
CA ASN A 332 9.51 -8.86 -20.49
C ASN A 332 8.21 -8.92 -19.67
N GLN A 333 8.08 -8.07 -18.67
CA GLN A 333 6.94 -8.11 -17.77
C GLN A 333 6.30 -6.73 -17.60
N LEU A 334 4.96 -6.74 -17.47
CA LEU A 334 4.13 -5.58 -17.20
C LEU A 334 3.42 -5.75 -15.84
N ARG A 335 3.45 -4.72 -15.00
CA ARG A 335 2.56 -4.64 -13.84
C ARG A 335 1.22 -4.09 -14.29
N LEU A 336 0.14 -4.78 -13.95
CA LEU A 336 -1.24 -4.38 -14.19
C LEU A 336 -1.95 -4.13 -12.87
N CYS A 337 -2.62 -2.98 -12.74
CA CYS A 337 -3.59 -2.73 -11.68
C CYS A 337 -4.98 -3.16 -12.16
N VAL A 338 -5.56 -4.16 -11.53
CA VAL A 338 -6.84 -4.77 -11.97
C VAL A 338 -8.03 -4.38 -11.09
N ALA A 339 -7.86 -3.48 -10.14
CA ALA A 339 -8.93 -3.08 -9.23
C ALA A 339 -9.91 -2.09 -9.87
N ASN A 340 -9.44 -1.22 -10.78
CA ASN A 340 -10.22 -0.15 -11.38
C ASN A 340 -10.63 -0.43 -12.83
N ILE A 341 -10.92 -1.69 -13.14
CA ILE A 341 -11.37 -2.12 -14.47
C ILE A 341 -12.47 -3.16 -14.34
N GLU A 342 -13.47 -3.12 -15.20
CA GLU A 342 -14.52 -4.13 -15.26
C GLU A 342 -14.05 -5.37 -16.06
N GLU A 343 -14.71 -6.51 -15.83
CA GLU A 343 -14.27 -7.79 -16.40
C GLU A 343 -14.18 -7.82 -17.94
N LEU A 344 -15.16 -7.23 -18.63
CA LEU A 344 -15.18 -7.17 -20.10
C LEU A 344 -14.09 -6.24 -20.65
N GLU A 345 -13.85 -5.13 -19.98
CA GLU A 345 -12.78 -4.19 -20.30
C GLU A 345 -11.41 -4.83 -20.07
N LEU A 346 -11.24 -5.58 -18.96
CA LEU A 346 -10.00 -6.28 -18.68
C LEU A 346 -9.68 -7.32 -19.75
N GLU A 347 -10.68 -8.10 -20.20
CA GLU A 347 -10.51 -9.09 -21.29
C GLU A 347 -10.11 -8.40 -22.60
N TYR A 348 -10.77 -7.28 -22.93
CA TYR A 348 -10.42 -6.45 -24.09
C TYR A 348 -8.98 -5.96 -24.02
N VAL A 349 -8.57 -5.35 -22.89
CA VAL A 349 -7.23 -4.81 -22.68
C VAL A 349 -6.15 -5.88 -22.80
N LEU A 350 -6.35 -7.05 -22.17
CA LEU A 350 -5.39 -8.16 -22.28
C LEU A 350 -5.21 -8.67 -23.71
N ASN A 351 -6.30 -8.75 -24.49
CA ASN A 351 -6.23 -9.11 -25.89
C ASN A 351 -5.52 -8.03 -26.73
N LYS A 352 -5.75 -6.75 -26.43
CA LYS A 352 -5.06 -5.62 -27.08
C LYS A 352 -3.57 -5.63 -26.82
N ILE A 353 -3.13 -5.81 -25.57
CA ILE A 353 -1.71 -5.91 -25.22
C ILE A 353 -1.06 -7.04 -26.04
N LYS A 354 -1.66 -8.23 -26.09
CA LYS A 354 -1.15 -9.36 -26.88
C LYS A 354 -1.09 -9.06 -28.39
N SER A 355 -2.12 -8.40 -28.95
CA SER A 355 -2.10 -8.05 -30.37
C SER A 355 -1.07 -6.96 -30.69
N PHE A 356 -0.72 -6.13 -29.72
CA PHE A 356 0.27 -5.07 -29.87
C PHE A 356 1.72 -5.58 -29.80
N GLU A 357 1.93 -6.79 -29.25
CA GLU A 357 3.21 -7.51 -29.25
C GLU A 357 3.56 -8.07 -30.64
N ASN A 358 2.57 -8.39 -31.46
CA ASN A 358 2.74 -8.95 -32.81
C ASN A 358 3.00 -7.86 -33.84
#